data_b06f56b1b96a08474ad06e4d3b4cb5ab
#
_entry.id   b06f56b1b96a08474ad06e4d3b4cb5ab
#
_cell.length_a   1.000
_cell.length_b   1.000
_cell.length_c   1.000
_cell.angle_alpha   90.00
_cell.angle_beta   90.00
_cell.angle_gamma   90.00
#
_symmetry.space_group_name_H-M   'P 1'
#
loop_
_entity.id
_entity.type
_entity.pdbx_description
1 polymer ?
#
loop_
_entity_poly.entity_id
_entity_poly.type
_entity_poly.pdbx_seq_one_letter_code
_entity_poly.pdbx_strand_id
1 'polypeptide(L)'
;PYIFLRTCNRSEIYYGEGEVPDEVARHLFRVVSGLESAIVGERAVQGQVKEAYYTAKAQRPLTAELHRLFQSALQVGKRVRNETEISHGAVSHSLAALEIIESLGNVDVRNARITLIGVNKLTSDILKFLQNKGAKMVFLANRSQIKAHYLADPLGIKVYSLDEKQEFLAHTDILISATSAPHLIIRKEDIPEQKHLLAIDLAFPRDIDSRLSELPNVQLYNIRDVEKKVRENIEVRGAEVEKAEA
;
A
#
# COMPACT_ATOMS: atom_id res chain seq x y z
N PRO A 1 25.56 23.79 11.31
CA PRO A 1 24.37 23.42 10.52
C PRO A 1 24.52 22.00 9.95
N TYR A 2 23.47 21.18 10.07
CA TYR A 2 23.41 19.84 9.52
C TYR A 2 21.96 19.40 9.29
N ILE A 3 21.74 18.44 8.38
CA ILE A 3 20.47 17.78 8.16
C ILE A 3 20.68 16.29 8.44
N PHE A 4 19.88 15.72 9.34
CA PHE A 4 19.88 14.30 9.64
C PHE A 4 18.74 13.62 8.90
N LEU A 5 19.08 12.79 7.94
CA LEU A 5 18.14 11.98 7.17
C LEU A 5 18.09 10.57 7.74
N ARG A 6 16.92 10.13 8.16
CA ARG A 6 16.66 8.76 8.59
C ARG A 6 15.55 8.15 7.77
N THR A 7 15.81 6.99 7.20
CA THR A 7 14.82 6.15 6.48
C THR A 7 14.82 4.75 7.08
N CYS A 8 13.99 3.85 6.56
CA CYS A 8 13.99 2.44 6.97
C CYS A 8 15.34 1.74 6.73
N ASN A 9 16.13 2.20 5.73
CA ASN A 9 17.35 1.54 5.28
C ASN A 9 18.64 2.28 5.58
N ARG A 10 18.57 3.56 6.04
CA ARG A 10 19.78 4.38 6.22
C ARG A 10 19.61 5.46 7.26
N SER A 11 20.75 5.91 7.79
CA SER A 11 20.89 7.11 8.59
C SER A 11 22.09 7.89 8.07
N GLU A 12 21.86 9.11 7.61
CA GLU A 12 22.86 9.95 6.96
C GLU A 12 22.87 11.34 7.57
N ILE A 13 24.03 11.98 7.63
CA ILE A 13 24.18 13.36 8.10
C ILE A 13 24.80 14.18 6.98
N TYR A 14 24.11 15.23 6.57
CA TYR A 14 24.58 16.19 5.59
C TYR A 14 24.98 17.47 6.30
N TYR A 15 26.26 17.85 6.19
CA TYR A 15 26.80 19.06 6.80
C TYR A 15 27.94 19.62 5.93
N GLY A 16 28.27 20.88 6.10
CA GLY A 16 29.37 21.53 5.39
C GLY A 16 29.01 22.91 4.87
N GLU A 17 30.03 23.56 4.35
CA GLU A 17 30.01 24.87 3.71
C GLU A 17 30.88 24.82 2.46
N GLY A 18 30.56 25.66 1.47
CA GLY A 18 31.29 25.70 0.19
C GLY A 18 30.67 24.80 -0.87
N GLU A 19 31.47 24.44 -1.88
CA GLU A 19 30.99 23.67 -3.03
C GLU A 19 30.55 22.26 -2.62
N VAL A 20 29.35 21.85 -3.07
CA VAL A 20 28.82 20.51 -2.81
C VAL A 20 29.49 19.52 -3.76
N PRO A 21 30.17 18.48 -3.26
CA PRO A 21 30.77 17.45 -4.12
C PRO A 21 29.69 16.75 -4.97
N ASP A 22 29.98 16.53 -6.25
CA ASP A 22 29.08 15.88 -7.20
C ASP A 22 28.57 14.53 -6.72
N GLU A 23 29.44 13.75 -6.08
CA GLU A 23 29.11 12.44 -5.53
C GLU A 23 28.03 12.53 -4.42
N VAL A 24 28.09 13.56 -3.56
CA VAL A 24 27.11 13.81 -2.49
C VAL A 24 25.76 14.22 -3.10
N ALA A 25 25.80 15.12 -4.09
CA ALA A 25 24.60 15.55 -4.79
C ALA A 25 23.94 14.38 -5.53
N ARG A 26 24.70 13.61 -6.29
CA ARG A 26 24.25 12.42 -7.02
C ARG A 26 23.65 11.39 -6.06
N HIS A 27 24.34 11.11 -4.94
CA HIS A 27 23.85 10.17 -3.94
C HIS A 27 22.47 10.62 -3.39
N LEU A 28 22.33 11.86 -2.95
CA LEU A 28 21.04 12.37 -2.43
C LEU A 28 19.94 12.36 -3.50
N PHE A 29 20.26 12.64 -4.77
CA PHE A 29 19.30 12.57 -5.88
C PHE A 29 18.82 11.13 -6.12
N ARG A 30 19.71 10.15 -6.05
CA ARG A 30 19.37 8.72 -6.14
C ARG A 30 18.50 8.30 -4.94
N VAL A 31 18.85 8.76 -3.73
CA VAL A 31 18.09 8.48 -2.51
C VAL A 31 16.66 9.01 -2.63
N VAL A 32 16.49 10.30 -2.97
CA VAL A 32 15.15 10.92 -3.05
C VAL A 32 14.30 10.36 -4.18
N SER A 33 14.92 9.85 -5.23
CA SER A 33 14.26 9.17 -6.35
C SER A 33 13.89 7.72 -6.04
N GLY A 34 14.33 7.18 -4.90
CA GLY A 34 14.07 5.80 -4.50
C GLY A 34 14.96 4.77 -5.16
N LEU A 35 16.01 5.19 -5.91
CA LEU A 35 16.97 4.29 -6.56
C LEU A 35 17.86 3.53 -5.57
N GLU A 36 18.05 4.10 -4.38
CA GLU A 36 18.82 3.51 -3.29
C GLU A 36 17.93 2.82 -2.23
N SER A 37 16.64 2.63 -2.50
CA SER A 37 15.72 1.95 -1.59
C SER A 37 15.79 0.44 -1.75
N ALA A 38 15.46 -0.33 -0.70
CA ALA A 38 15.38 -1.79 -0.76
C ALA A 38 14.39 -2.26 -1.84
N ILE A 39 13.33 -1.47 -2.04
CA ILE A 39 12.41 -1.60 -3.16
C ILE A 39 12.60 -0.36 -4.03
N VAL A 40 13.11 -0.56 -5.23
CA VAL A 40 13.36 0.54 -6.17
C VAL A 40 12.09 1.34 -6.43
N GLY A 41 12.20 2.68 -6.41
CA GLY A 41 11.09 3.59 -6.61
C GLY A 41 10.13 3.71 -5.43
N GLU A 42 10.56 3.38 -4.21
CA GLU A 42 9.75 3.54 -3.01
C GLU A 42 9.33 5.02 -2.81
N ARG A 43 8.02 5.25 -2.72
CA ARG A 43 7.46 6.62 -2.61
C ARG A 43 7.72 7.27 -1.26
N ALA A 44 7.89 6.49 -0.20
CA ALA A 44 8.03 7.00 1.17
C ALA A 44 9.30 7.82 1.37
N VAL A 45 10.40 7.48 0.67
CA VAL A 45 11.71 8.11 0.86
C VAL A 45 11.71 9.61 0.56
N GLN A 46 10.95 10.07 -0.45
CA GLN A 46 10.84 11.50 -0.72
C GLN A 46 10.16 12.26 0.43
N GLY A 47 9.12 11.68 1.03
CA GLY A 47 8.48 12.26 2.20
C GLY A 47 9.48 12.39 3.35
N GLN A 48 10.30 11.37 3.58
CA GLN A 48 11.33 11.35 4.63
C GLN A 48 12.43 12.39 4.37
N VAL A 49 12.90 12.54 3.13
CA VAL A 49 13.88 13.60 2.76
C VAL A 49 13.28 14.98 2.96
N LYS A 50 12.02 15.18 2.55
CA LYS A 50 11.28 16.44 2.75
C LYS A 50 11.15 16.76 4.24
N GLU A 51 10.73 15.80 5.04
CA GLU A 51 10.58 15.95 6.50
C GLU A 51 11.91 16.29 7.17
N ALA A 52 12.99 15.57 6.86
CA ALA A 52 14.33 15.82 7.38
C ALA A 52 14.79 17.25 7.10
N TYR A 53 14.60 17.73 5.86
CA TYR A 53 14.94 19.09 5.46
C TYR A 53 14.14 20.15 6.22
N TYR A 54 12.81 20.04 6.28
CA TYR A 54 11.96 21.03 6.93
C TYR A 54 12.13 21.01 8.45
N THR A 55 12.34 19.86 9.06
CA THR A 55 12.65 19.73 10.49
C THR A 55 13.97 20.44 10.82
N ALA A 56 15.03 20.18 10.07
CA ALA A 56 16.32 20.84 10.28
C ALA A 56 16.22 22.36 10.08
N LYS A 57 15.52 22.82 9.02
CA LYS A 57 15.28 24.23 8.74
C LYS A 57 14.52 24.96 9.87
N ALA A 58 13.57 24.28 10.52
CA ALA A 58 12.81 24.85 11.63
C ALA A 58 13.61 24.94 12.93
N GLN A 59 14.60 24.05 13.13
CA GLN A 59 15.35 23.95 14.37
C GLN A 59 16.63 24.81 14.38
N ARG A 60 17.20 25.13 13.21
CA ARG A 60 18.50 25.80 13.11
C ARG A 60 18.72 26.47 11.74
N PRO A 61 19.55 27.53 11.68
CA PRO A 61 19.96 28.06 10.38
C PRO A 61 20.77 27.02 9.62
N LEU A 62 20.46 26.83 8.35
CA LEU A 62 21.19 25.97 7.42
C LEU A 62 22.04 26.85 6.48
N THR A 63 23.11 26.28 5.93
CA THR A 63 23.92 26.95 4.90
C THR A 63 23.15 27.06 3.58
N ALA A 64 23.52 28.00 2.74
CA ALA A 64 22.93 28.18 1.41
C ALA A 64 23.08 26.91 0.54
N GLU A 65 24.20 26.22 0.69
CA GLU A 65 24.55 24.96 0.00
C GLU A 65 23.60 23.84 0.42
N LEU A 66 23.37 23.64 1.72
CA LEU A 66 22.42 22.65 2.22
C LEU A 66 20.98 22.94 1.75
N HIS A 67 20.59 24.22 1.76
CA HIS A 67 19.29 24.63 1.19
C HIS A 67 19.18 24.25 -0.29
N ARG A 68 20.19 24.63 -1.08
CA ARG A 68 20.22 24.37 -2.53
C ARG A 68 20.21 22.88 -2.83
N LEU A 69 21.08 22.11 -2.16
CA LEU A 69 21.18 20.66 -2.32
C LEU A 69 19.85 19.96 -2.08
N PHE A 70 19.20 20.21 -0.94
CA PHE A 70 17.95 19.52 -0.61
C PHE A 70 16.76 19.98 -1.44
N GLN A 71 16.68 21.27 -1.80
CA GLN A 71 15.65 21.76 -2.72
C GLN A 71 15.80 21.16 -4.12
N SER A 72 17.01 21.11 -4.66
CA SER A 72 17.30 20.45 -5.94
C SER A 72 16.97 18.97 -5.89
N ALA A 73 17.36 18.27 -4.81
CA ALA A 73 17.01 16.85 -4.63
C ALA A 73 15.49 16.62 -4.66
N LEU A 74 14.71 17.43 -3.95
CA LEU A 74 13.25 17.31 -3.95
C LEU A 74 12.63 17.60 -5.34
N GLN A 75 13.21 18.51 -6.12
CA GLN A 75 12.79 18.77 -7.50
C GLN A 75 13.13 17.58 -8.40
N VAL A 76 14.34 17.04 -8.32
CA VAL A 76 14.76 15.84 -9.07
C VAL A 76 13.86 14.66 -8.74
N GLY A 77 13.64 14.36 -7.46
CA GLY A 77 12.77 13.27 -7.07
C GLY A 77 11.31 13.43 -7.56
N LYS A 78 10.81 14.66 -7.68
CA LYS A 78 9.49 14.92 -8.29
C LYS A 78 9.54 14.69 -9.82
N ARG A 79 10.58 15.15 -10.48
CA ARG A 79 10.76 15.01 -11.93
C ARG A 79 10.87 13.54 -12.31
N VAL A 80 11.72 12.76 -11.65
CA VAL A 80 11.88 11.32 -11.88
C VAL A 80 10.53 10.59 -11.78
N ARG A 81 9.71 10.89 -10.77
CA ARG A 81 8.38 10.26 -10.62
C ARG A 81 7.36 10.67 -11.67
N ASN A 82 7.49 11.84 -12.28
CA ASN A 82 6.58 12.31 -13.31
C ASN A 82 7.00 11.85 -14.71
N GLU A 83 8.28 11.62 -14.93
CA GLU A 83 8.86 11.31 -16.24
C GLU A 83 9.17 9.82 -16.42
N THR A 84 9.09 9.02 -15.34
CA THR A 84 9.35 7.57 -15.37
C THR A 84 8.27 6.77 -14.64
N GLU A 85 8.16 5.49 -14.94
CA GLU A 85 7.29 4.53 -14.26
C GLU A 85 7.92 3.92 -12.98
N ILE A 86 9.10 4.42 -12.55
CA ILE A 86 9.87 3.85 -11.44
C ILE A 86 9.11 3.78 -10.11
N SER A 87 8.13 4.64 -9.92
CA SER A 87 7.27 4.67 -8.72
C SER A 87 5.88 4.08 -8.96
N HIS A 88 5.57 3.60 -10.16
CA HIS A 88 4.27 3.05 -10.48
C HIS A 88 4.13 1.59 -10.05
N GLY A 89 2.87 1.20 -9.89
CA GLY A 89 2.51 -0.14 -9.45
C GLY A 89 2.73 -0.38 -7.94
N ALA A 90 1.97 -1.30 -7.42
CA ALA A 90 2.00 -1.67 -6.02
C ALA A 90 3.14 -2.64 -5.70
N VAL A 91 3.87 -2.40 -4.63
CA VAL A 91 4.95 -3.29 -4.13
C VAL A 91 4.62 -3.89 -2.76
N SER A 92 3.48 -3.55 -2.18
CA SER A 92 2.95 -4.19 -0.98
C SER A 92 1.72 -5.03 -1.33
N HIS A 93 1.50 -6.13 -0.62
CA HIS A 93 0.34 -6.99 -0.83
C HIS A 93 -0.99 -6.24 -0.70
N SER A 94 -1.09 -5.29 0.25
CA SER A 94 -2.28 -4.47 0.43
C SER A 94 -2.60 -3.60 -0.79
N LEU A 95 -1.58 -2.95 -1.36
CA LEU A 95 -1.74 -2.11 -2.54
C LEU A 95 -1.96 -2.94 -3.82
N ALA A 96 -1.26 -4.07 -3.95
CA ALA A 96 -1.42 -4.97 -5.09
C ALA A 96 -2.82 -5.60 -5.14
N ALA A 97 -3.38 -5.95 -3.99
CA ALA A 97 -4.76 -6.42 -3.90
C ALA A 97 -5.76 -5.37 -4.42
N LEU A 98 -5.56 -4.10 -4.05
CA LEU A 98 -6.39 -2.99 -4.54
C LEU A 98 -6.18 -2.69 -6.03
N GLU A 99 -4.95 -2.81 -6.52
CA GLU A 99 -4.65 -2.66 -7.94
C GLU A 99 -5.32 -3.76 -8.77
N ILE A 100 -5.38 -4.99 -8.27
CA ILE A 100 -6.14 -6.07 -8.90
C ILE A 100 -7.63 -5.67 -8.99
N ILE A 101 -8.24 -5.21 -7.90
CA ILE A 101 -9.64 -4.77 -7.87
C ILE A 101 -9.89 -3.67 -8.92
N GLU A 102 -9.02 -2.67 -8.97
CA GLU A 102 -9.16 -1.53 -9.90
C GLU A 102 -8.96 -1.96 -11.37
N SER A 103 -8.04 -2.91 -11.64
CA SER A 103 -7.73 -3.38 -13.00
C SER A 103 -8.87 -4.15 -13.66
N LEU A 104 -9.79 -4.71 -12.88
CA LEU A 104 -10.93 -5.46 -13.41
C LEU A 104 -11.99 -4.57 -14.08
N GLY A 105 -11.97 -3.26 -13.79
CA GLY A 105 -12.79 -2.25 -14.47
C GLY A 105 -14.32 -2.36 -14.28
N ASN A 106 -14.80 -3.44 -13.67
CA ASN A 106 -16.22 -3.73 -13.48
C ASN A 106 -16.71 -3.42 -12.06
N VAL A 107 -15.82 -2.97 -11.16
CA VAL A 107 -16.16 -2.65 -9.78
C VAL A 107 -15.67 -1.26 -9.40
N ASP A 108 -16.60 -0.37 -9.06
CA ASP A 108 -16.28 0.96 -8.53
C ASP A 108 -16.14 0.86 -7.01
N VAL A 109 -14.90 0.93 -6.53
CA VAL A 109 -14.53 0.89 -5.11
C VAL A 109 -15.30 1.92 -4.26
N ARG A 110 -15.68 3.07 -4.83
CA ARG A 110 -16.38 4.14 -4.12
C ARG A 110 -17.81 3.78 -3.75
N ASN A 111 -18.44 2.96 -4.58
CA ASN A 111 -19.85 2.59 -4.44
C ASN A 111 -20.04 1.11 -4.10
N ALA A 112 -18.99 0.31 -4.13
CA ALA A 112 -19.02 -1.10 -3.75
C ALA A 112 -19.16 -1.28 -2.23
N ARG A 113 -19.84 -2.34 -1.82
CA ARG A 113 -19.90 -2.80 -0.43
C ARG A 113 -18.75 -3.75 -0.17
N ILE A 114 -17.79 -3.29 0.63
CA ILE A 114 -16.50 -3.95 0.83
C ILE A 114 -16.45 -4.53 2.24
N THR A 115 -16.25 -5.83 2.37
CA THR A 115 -16.04 -6.48 3.66
C THR A 115 -14.60 -6.93 3.80
N LEU A 116 -13.94 -6.48 4.89
CA LEU A 116 -12.62 -6.93 5.29
C LEU A 116 -12.76 -7.95 6.41
N ILE A 117 -12.17 -9.14 6.25
CA ILE A 117 -12.11 -10.16 7.29
C ILE A 117 -10.71 -10.20 7.91
N GLY A 118 -10.68 -10.09 9.22
CA GLY A 118 -9.45 -10.05 10.02
C GLY A 118 -9.03 -8.63 10.38
N VAL A 119 -8.38 -8.50 11.54
CA VAL A 119 -7.84 -7.22 12.04
C VAL A 119 -6.35 -7.40 12.31
N ASN A 120 -5.55 -6.88 11.39
CA ASN A 120 -4.09 -6.86 11.44
C ASN A 120 -3.54 -5.68 10.65
N LYS A 121 -2.22 -5.58 10.54
CA LYS A 121 -1.58 -4.49 9.80
C LYS A 121 -2.02 -4.44 8.34
N LEU A 122 -2.11 -5.59 7.67
CA LEU A 122 -2.47 -5.67 6.25
C LEU A 122 -3.89 -5.11 6.00
N THR A 123 -4.87 -5.55 6.76
CA THR A 123 -6.25 -5.05 6.66
C THR A 123 -6.37 -3.59 7.08
N SER A 124 -5.59 -3.13 8.05
CA SER A 124 -5.54 -1.72 8.44
C SER A 124 -4.97 -0.82 7.33
N ASP A 125 -3.95 -1.29 6.61
CA ASP A 125 -3.38 -0.56 5.48
C ASP A 125 -4.36 -0.52 4.29
N ILE A 126 -5.06 -1.63 4.01
CA ILE A 126 -6.13 -1.69 3.01
C ILE A 126 -7.26 -0.71 3.37
N LEU A 127 -7.70 -0.69 4.62
CA LEU A 127 -8.77 0.19 5.09
C LEU A 127 -8.42 1.67 4.86
N LYS A 128 -7.21 2.09 5.26
CA LYS A 128 -6.74 3.47 5.03
C LYS A 128 -6.75 3.83 3.54
N PHE A 129 -6.36 2.89 2.71
CA PHE A 129 -6.33 3.10 1.27
C PHE A 129 -7.73 3.23 0.67
N LEU A 130 -8.65 2.36 1.08
CA LEU A 130 -10.05 2.43 0.68
C LEU A 130 -10.69 3.77 1.07
N GLN A 131 -10.41 4.27 2.26
CA GLN A 131 -10.84 5.60 2.72
C GLN A 131 -10.27 6.71 1.82
N ASN A 132 -8.97 6.68 1.51
CA ASN A 132 -8.33 7.65 0.61
C ASN A 132 -8.92 7.62 -0.80
N LYS A 133 -9.42 6.48 -1.26
CA LYS A 133 -10.14 6.32 -2.53
C LYS A 133 -11.60 6.76 -2.47
N GLY A 134 -12.10 7.09 -1.28
CA GLY A 134 -13.46 7.54 -1.06
C GLY A 134 -14.49 6.40 -1.00
N ALA A 135 -14.07 5.19 -0.60
CA ALA A 135 -14.98 4.08 -0.33
C ALA A 135 -15.98 4.44 0.78
N LYS A 136 -17.28 4.31 0.50
CA LYS A 136 -18.36 4.75 1.40
C LYS A 136 -18.94 3.64 2.26
N MET A 137 -18.85 2.40 1.80
CA MET A 137 -19.48 1.24 2.42
C MET A 137 -18.42 0.17 2.71
N VAL A 138 -17.68 0.35 3.79
CA VAL A 138 -16.71 -0.62 4.27
C VAL A 138 -17.23 -1.24 5.57
N PHE A 139 -17.05 -2.54 5.70
CA PHE A 139 -17.42 -3.35 6.86
C PHE A 139 -16.22 -4.13 7.35
N LEU A 140 -16.17 -4.40 8.64
CA LEU A 140 -15.17 -5.31 9.22
C LEU A 140 -15.84 -6.55 9.77
N ALA A 141 -15.26 -7.72 9.52
CA ALA A 141 -15.66 -8.97 10.15
C ALA A 141 -14.46 -9.59 10.87
N ASN A 142 -14.62 -9.97 12.12
CA ASN A 142 -13.53 -10.56 12.89
C ASN A 142 -14.06 -11.48 14.01
N ARG A 143 -13.30 -12.51 14.35
CA ARG A 143 -13.61 -13.38 15.48
C ARG A 143 -13.63 -12.63 16.81
N SER A 144 -12.64 -11.75 17.04
CA SER A 144 -12.60 -10.87 18.20
C SER A 144 -13.26 -9.53 17.87
N GLN A 145 -14.49 -9.33 18.29
CA GLN A 145 -15.23 -8.09 18.08
C GLN A 145 -14.54 -6.90 18.74
N ILE A 146 -13.94 -7.07 19.92
CA ILE A 146 -13.20 -5.99 20.62
C ILE A 146 -12.11 -5.39 19.74
N LYS A 147 -11.31 -6.23 19.07
CA LYS A 147 -10.26 -5.75 18.17
C LYS A 147 -10.82 -5.05 16.94
N ALA A 148 -11.93 -5.55 16.42
CA ALA A 148 -12.57 -4.94 15.26
C ALA A 148 -13.21 -3.59 15.60
N HIS A 149 -13.89 -3.46 16.72
CA HIS A 149 -14.45 -2.21 17.22
C HIS A 149 -13.37 -1.16 17.47
N TYR A 150 -12.24 -1.53 18.06
CA TYR A 150 -11.13 -0.61 18.27
C TYR A 150 -10.65 0.07 16.96
N LEU A 151 -10.67 -0.66 15.86
CA LEU A 151 -10.31 -0.14 14.53
C LEU A 151 -11.48 0.57 13.84
N ALA A 152 -12.69 0.08 14.00
CA ALA A 152 -13.88 0.48 13.26
C ALA A 152 -14.57 1.71 13.83
N ASP A 153 -14.71 1.80 15.15
CA ASP A 153 -15.52 2.84 15.83
C ASP A 153 -15.06 4.27 15.52
N PRO A 154 -13.74 4.59 15.52
CA PRO A 154 -13.28 5.92 15.14
C PRO A 154 -13.63 6.32 13.72
N LEU A 155 -13.98 5.36 12.86
CA LEU A 155 -14.23 5.52 11.44
C LEU A 155 -15.72 5.36 11.08
N GLY A 156 -16.58 5.07 12.07
CA GLY A 156 -18.01 4.81 11.85
C GLY A 156 -18.30 3.55 11.02
N ILE A 157 -17.41 2.55 11.06
CA ILE A 157 -17.51 1.32 10.28
C ILE A 157 -18.31 0.28 11.06
N LYS A 158 -19.30 -0.36 10.40
CA LYS A 158 -20.04 -1.47 11.00
C LYS A 158 -19.15 -2.71 11.13
N VAL A 159 -19.21 -3.33 12.29
CA VAL A 159 -18.50 -4.59 12.61
C VAL A 159 -19.49 -5.74 12.62
N TYR A 160 -19.09 -6.87 12.02
CA TYR A 160 -19.80 -8.14 12.06
C TYR A 160 -19.00 -9.18 12.86
N SER A 161 -19.71 -10.08 13.55
CA SER A 161 -19.15 -11.36 13.97
C SER A 161 -18.95 -12.27 12.77
N LEU A 162 -17.99 -13.19 12.85
CA LEU A 162 -17.86 -14.24 11.83
C LEU A 162 -19.06 -15.21 11.82
N ASP A 163 -19.83 -15.27 12.90
CA ASP A 163 -21.08 -16.04 12.94
C ASP A 163 -22.20 -15.41 12.12
N GLU A 164 -22.10 -14.12 11.81
CA GLU A 164 -23.05 -13.37 10.97
C GLU A 164 -22.69 -13.41 9.47
N LYS A 165 -21.85 -14.39 9.05
CA LYS A 165 -21.32 -14.43 7.68
C LYS A 165 -22.39 -14.49 6.59
N GLN A 166 -23.54 -15.10 6.84
CA GLN A 166 -24.66 -15.12 5.91
C GLN A 166 -25.21 -13.71 5.66
N GLU A 167 -25.29 -12.88 6.71
CA GLU A 167 -25.76 -11.52 6.61
C GLU A 167 -24.79 -10.66 5.79
N PHE A 168 -23.52 -10.60 6.18
CA PHE A 168 -22.60 -9.72 5.49
C PHE A 168 -22.29 -10.19 4.05
N LEU A 169 -22.21 -11.51 3.78
CA LEU A 169 -21.98 -12.03 2.43
C LEU A 169 -23.12 -11.68 1.48
N ALA A 170 -24.36 -11.67 1.95
CA ALA A 170 -25.52 -11.28 1.13
C ALA A 170 -25.37 -9.86 0.55
N HIS A 171 -24.69 -8.98 1.27
CA HIS A 171 -24.53 -7.58 0.88
C HIS A 171 -23.15 -7.24 0.32
N THR A 172 -22.15 -8.11 0.44
CA THR A 172 -20.76 -7.84 0.04
C THR A 172 -20.57 -7.95 -1.47
N ASP A 173 -19.98 -6.94 -2.09
CA ASP A 173 -19.57 -6.96 -3.50
C ASP A 173 -18.08 -7.30 -3.64
N ILE A 174 -17.28 -6.84 -2.68
CA ILE A 174 -15.83 -7.13 -2.59
C ILE A 174 -15.54 -7.70 -1.20
N LEU A 175 -14.99 -8.90 -1.15
CA LEU A 175 -14.54 -9.57 0.06
C LEU A 175 -13.00 -9.65 0.08
N ILE A 176 -12.38 -9.13 1.12
CA ILE A 176 -10.93 -9.25 1.30
C ILE A 176 -10.69 -9.93 2.64
N SER A 177 -10.06 -11.10 2.64
CA SER A 177 -9.75 -11.85 3.84
C SER A 177 -8.25 -11.92 4.07
N ALA A 178 -7.83 -11.67 5.30
CA ALA A 178 -6.45 -11.73 5.73
C ALA A 178 -6.39 -12.07 7.21
N THR A 179 -6.59 -13.34 7.56
CA THR A 179 -6.48 -13.80 8.95
C THR A 179 -5.32 -14.78 9.14
N SER A 180 -5.08 -15.19 10.36
CA SER A 180 -4.17 -16.27 10.71
C SER A 180 -4.92 -17.53 11.15
N ALA A 181 -6.15 -17.70 10.70
CA ALA A 181 -6.95 -18.89 11.04
C ALA A 181 -6.33 -20.14 10.40
N PRO A 182 -6.26 -21.27 11.11
CA PRO A 182 -5.74 -22.52 10.55
C PRO A 182 -6.77 -23.28 9.69
N HIS A 183 -7.94 -22.71 9.46
CA HIS A 183 -9.06 -23.34 8.75
C HIS A 183 -9.80 -22.31 7.90
N LEU A 184 -10.58 -22.82 6.93
CA LEU A 184 -11.42 -21.96 6.07
C LEU A 184 -12.45 -21.20 6.90
N ILE A 185 -12.55 -19.90 6.65
CA ILE A 185 -13.57 -19.01 7.24
C ILE A 185 -14.79 -18.94 6.33
N ILE A 186 -14.55 -18.79 5.03
CA ILE A 186 -15.61 -18.72 4.00
C ILE A 186 -15.55 -19.98 3.16
N ARG A 187 -16.65 -20.70 3.12
CA ARG A 187 -16.85 -21.92 2.34
C ARG A 187 -17.70 -21.65 1.13
N LYS A 188 -17.65 -22.53 0.12
CA LYS A 188 -18.50 -22.43 -1.07
C LYS A 188 -19.99 -22.37 -0.73
N GLU A 189 -20.39 -23.13 0.27
CA GLU A 189 -21.77 -23.24 0.75
C GLU A 189 -22.26 -21.98 1.48
N ASP A 190 -21.36 -21.07 1.85
CA ASP A 190 -21.71 -19.79 2.50
C ASP A 190 -22.12 -18.71 1.50
N ILE A 191 -21.80 -18.89 0.21
CA ILE A 191 -22.08 -17.88 -0.82
C ILE A 191 -23.53 -18.00 -1.29
N PRO A 192 -24.32 -16.92 -1.22
CA PRO A 192 -25.68 -16.94 -1.73
C PRO A 192 -25.73 -17.27 -3.22
N GLU A 193 -26.77 -17.97 -3.66
CA GLU A 193 -27.00 -18.28 -5.07
C GLU A 193 -27.01 -17.00 -5.92
N GLN A 194 -26.42 -17.09 -7.13
CA GLN A 194 -26.33 -15.99 -8.10
C GLN A 194 -25.62 -14.71 -7.57
N LYS A 195 -24.94 -14.79 -6.43
CA LYS A 195 -24.19 -13.66 -5.88
C LYS A 195 -22.99 -13.31 -6.77
N HIS A 196 -22.92 -12.05 -7.22
CA HIS A 196 -21.71 -11.51 -7.81
C HIS A 196 -20.75 -11.11 -6.69
N LEU A 197 -19.58 -11.71 -6.67
CA LEU A 197 -18.59 -11.49 -5.63
C LEU A 197 -17.17 -11.45 -6.21
N LEU A 198 -16.44 -10.40 -5.87
CA LEU A 198 -14.99 -10.36 -6.01
C LEU A 198 -14.37 -10.69 -4.66
N ALA A 199 -13.65 -11.81 -4.59
CA ALA A 199 -13.01 -12.28 -3.37
C ALA A 199 -11.48 -12.26 -3.51
N ILE A 200 -10.79 -11.72 -2.51
CA ILE A 200 -9.33 -11.70 -2.42
C ILE A 200 -8.91 -12.35 -1.10
N ASP A 201 -8.24 -13.48 -1.18
CA ASP A 201 -7.72 -14.23 -0.05
C ASP A 201 -6.21 -13.95 0.12
N LEU A 202 -5.88 -13.13 1.11
CA LEU A 202 -4.50 -12.77 1.47
C LEU A 202 -3.93 -13.63 2.61
N ALA A 203 -4.69 -14.63 3.05
CA ALA A 203 -4.30 -15.48 4.17
C ALA A 203 -3.43 -16.67 3.75
N PHE A 204 -2.59 -17.09 4.68
CA PHE A 204 -1.89 -18.36 4.61
C PHE A 204 -1.86 -19.01 6.02
N PRO A 205 -2.48 -20.20 6.19
CA PRO A 205 -3.32 -20.95 5.24
C PRO A 205 -4.52 -20.15 4.73
N ARG A 206 -5.18 -20.64 3.66
CA ARG A 206 -6.32 -19.95 3.04
C ARG A 206 -7.48 -19.75 4.02
N ASP A 207 -8.08 -18.59 3.97
CA ASP A 207 -9.34 -18.27 4.63
C ASP A 207 -10.56 -18.64 3.76
N ILE A 208 -10.41 -18.60 2.44
CA ILE A 208 -11.49 -18.77 1.46
C ILE A 208 -11.32 -20.08 0.70
N ASP A 209 -12.39 -20.84 0.61
CA ASP A 209 -12.46 -22.10 -0.13
C ASP A 209 -12.15 -21.86 -1.62
N SER A 210 -11.16 -22.59 -2.14
CA SER A 210 -10.78 -22.48 -3.55
C SER A 210 -11.90 -22.85 -4.53
N ARG A 211 -12.87 -23.69 -4.11
CA ARG A 211 -14.02 -24.07 -4.91
C ARG A 211 -14.96 -22.89 -5.24
N LEU A 212 -14.76 -21.71 -4.60
CA LEU A 212 -15.48 -20.49 -4.99
C LEU A 212 -15.18 -20.11 -6.44
N SER A 213 -14.01 -20.41 -6.96
CA SER A 213 -13.66 -20.18 -8.37
C SER A 213 -14.50 -20.96 -9.38
N GLU A 214 -15.21 -22.00 -8.94
CA GLU A 214 -16.14 -22.78 -9.77
C GLU A 214 -17.51 -22.09 -9.93
N LEU A 215 -17.81 -21.10 -9.11
CA LEU A 215 -19.07 -20.35 -9.18
C LEU A 215 -19.00 -19.32 -10.31
N PRO A 216 -20.00 -19.27 -11.23
CA PRO A 216 -19.91 -18.46 -12.45
C PRO A 216 -19.87 -16.95 -12.18
N ASN A 217 -20.37 -16.51 -11.06
CA ASN A 217 -20.45 -15.08 -10.68
C ASN A 217 -19.44 -14.69 -9.61
N VAL A 218 -18.45 -15.56 -9.30
CA VAL A 218 -17.41 -15.31 -8.30
C VAL A 218 -16.05 -15.24 -8.97
N GLN A 219 -15.35 -14.16 -8.73
CA GLN A 219 -13.93 -14.01 -9.06
C GLN A 219 -13.13 -14.16 -7.79
N LEU A 220 -12.24 -15.14 -7.74
CA LEU A 220 -11.39 -15.42 -6.58
C LEU A 220 -9.92 -15.23 -6.94
N TYR A 221 -9.27 -14.31 -6.24
CA TYR A 221 -7.83 -14.11 -6.24
C TYR A 221 -7.25 -14.54 -4.89
N ASN A 222 -6.05 -15.04 -4.89
CA ASN A 222 -5.35 -15.48 -3.68
C ASN A 222 -4.01 -14.78 -3.53
N ILE A 223 -3.32 -15.05 -2.43
CA ILE A 223 -2.03 -14.43 -2.12
C ILE A 223 -1.00 -14.61 -3.24
N ARG A 224 -1.00 -15.74 -3.98
CA ARG A 224 -0.06 -15.97 -5.08
C ARG A 224 -0.33 -15.06 -6.27
N ASP A 225 -1.60 -14.76 -6.55
CA ASP A 225 -1.98 -13.82 -7.60
C ASP A 225 -1.53 -12.40 -7.24
N VAL A 226 -1.67 -12.04 -5.96
CA VAL A 226 -1.20 -10.75 -5.43
C VAL A 226 0.33 -10.67 -5.47
N GLU A 227 1.05 -11.74 -5.08
CA GLU A 227 2.51 -11.80 -5.18
C GLU A 227 3.00 -11.72 -6.62
N LYS A 228 2.29 -12.33 -7.56
CA LYS A 228 2.58 -12.22 -8.99
C LYS A 228 2.50 -10.76 -9.44
N LYS A 229 1.42 -10.06 -9.06
CA LYS A 229 1.25 -8.63 -9.37
C LYS A 229 2.36 -7.77 -8.77
N VAL A 230 2.77 -8.04 -7.53
CA VAL A 230 3.91 -7.36 -6.90
C VAL A 230 5.19 -7.58 -7.69
N ARG A 231 5.48 -8.82 -8.11
CA ARG A 231 6.68 -9.13 -8.92
C ARG A 231 6.68 -8.39 -10.25
N GLU A 232 5.56 -8.44 -10.99
CA GLU A 232 5.40 -7.71 -12.26
C GLU A 232 5.70 -6.21 -12.08
N ASN A 233 5.17 -5.60 -11.04
CA ASN A 233 5.41 -4.19 -10.75
C ASN A 233 6.89 -3.90 -10.39
N ILE A 234 7.56 -4.81 -9.67
CA ILE A 234 8.99 -4.69 -9.36
C ILE A 234 9.83 -4.79 -10.63
N GLU A 235 9.50 -5.71 -11.53
CA GLU A 235 10.20 -5.87 -12.83
C GLU A 235 10.05 -4.61 -13.69
N VAL A 236 8.84 -4.06 -13.81
CA VAL A 236 8.61 -2.79 -14.53
C VAL A 236 9.44 -1.65 -13.94
N ARG A 237 9.49 -1.54 -12.61
CA ARG A 237 10.32 -0.52 -11.93
C ARG A 237 11.80 -0.73 -12.19
N GLY A 238 12.28 -1.98 -12.20
CA GLY A 238 13.67 -2.31 -12.51
C GLY A 238 14.08 -1.86 -13.92
N ALA A 239 13.22 -2.05 -14.91
CA ALA A 239 13.45 -1.60 -16.29
C ALA A 239 13.50 -0.06 -16.44
N GLU A 240 12.89 0.69 -15.52
CA GLU A 240 12.90 2.16 -15.55
C GLU A 240 14.09 2.81 -14.83
N VAL A 241 14.99 2.02 -14.23
CA VAL A 241 16.15 2.54 -13.48
C VAL A 241 17.06 3.40 -14.36
N GLU A 242 17.44 2.89 -15.52
CA GLU A 242 18.33 3.62 -16.45
C GLU A 242 17.72 4.96 -16.88
N LYS A 243 16.42 5.00 -17.14
CA LYS A 243 15.70 6.21 -17.50
C LYS A 243 15.62 7.21 -16.35
N ALA A 244 15.53 6.72 -15.11
CA ALA A 244 15.50 7.57 -13.93
C ALA A 244 16.90 8.11 -13.55
N GLU A 245 17.97 7.48 -14.02
CA GLU A 245 19.35 7.93 -13.83
C GLU A 245 19.80 8.98 -14.87
N ALA A 246 19.15 9.05 -16.01
CA ALA A 246 19.40 10.04 -17.08
C ALA A 246 18.83 11.42 -16.72
#